data_c69d485094c263c731ed763f09f6baca
#
_entry.id   c69d485094c263c731ed763f09f6baca
#
_cell.length_a   1.000
_cell.length_b   1.000
_cell.length_c   1.000
_cell.angle_alpha   90.00
_cell.angle_beta   90.00
_cell.angle_gamma   90.00
#
_symmetry.space_group_name_H-M   'P 1'
#
loop_
_entity.id
_entity.type
_entity.pdbx_description
1 polymer ?
#
loop_
_entity_poly.entity_id
_entity_poly.type
_entity_poly.pdbx_seq_one_letter_code
_entity_poly.pdbx_strand_id
1 'polypeptide(L)'
;AWIRFNPINGEGVNNSNVTAYRFALVESDTMALDAQYRMYRKLNLPIAAMVTSGGKSIHAIVHIDAANAAEYRERVELLYTILENHGMVVDTQNKNPSRLSRLPGCVRGNSRQTLVETNVGCASWDAWLEYNKSNAEELPNIVPLSEALIDPPPLADVLIDGILRKGHKMLISGPSKAGKSFFLMELAIALANGDTWIGFQCRKSRVLYVNFEIDEASCINRFIEIRKAIFERRNIRCDHMDDLLVWNLRGYAMKLDDLVPKLVARAKDLNLDVILVDPIYKVITGDENSASDMAAFCNEFDRIATLLKCSVIYCHHHSKGSQGFKKAMDRASGSGVFARDPDAQLDMLEIEPNEEYVDANTDTAWQIESSLREFPNIIPKRIWFRYPLHEEEYNGELKHQPIADGGKNGRPKKIDDDKIEMYFDEYAVDGLVNPKELAEVLQISEQSVKKYNSKQFTYDKEKKGLRRVDG
;
A
#
# COMPACT_ATOMS: atom_id res chain seq x y z
N ALA A 1 0.41 42.62 -18.81
CA ALA A 1 0.50 43.66 -17.79
C ALA A 1 1.05 43.09 -16.48
N TRP A 2 1.53 44.00 -15.63
CA TRP A 2 2.16 43.69 -14.37
C TRP A 2 1.48 44.49 -13.23
N ILE A 3 1.49 43.96 -12.04
CA ILE A 3 0.99 44.62 -10.83
C ILE A 3 2.07 44.53 -9.74
N ARG A 4 2.21 45.64 -8.99
CA ARG A 4 2.99 45.66 -7.76
C ARG A 4 2.08 45.29 -6.59
N PHE A 5 2.50 44.34 -5.78
CA PHE A 5 1.67 43.86 -4.65
C PHE A 5 2.09 44.46 -3.30
N ASN A 6 3.29 45.07 -3.20
CA ASN A 6 3.67 45.85 -2.02
C ASN A 6 3.62 47.37 -2.37
N PRO A 7 3.13 48.24 -1.48
CA PRO A 7 3.04 49.67 -1.71
C PRO A 7 4.42 50.36 -1.73
N ILE A 8 4.54 51.44 -2.48
CA ILE A 8 5.74 52.26 -2.61
C ILE A 8 5.40 53.72 -2.30
N ASN A 9 6.44 54.55 -1.96
CA ASN A 9 6.31 55.95 -1.63
C ASN A 9 6.05 56.90 -2.83
N GLY A 10 6.08 56.37 -4.06
CA GLY A 10 5.91 57.15 -5.29
C GLY A 10 7.18 57.86 -5.81
N GLU A 11 8.27 57.86 -5.05
CA GLU A 11 9.54 58.50 -5.46
C GLU A 11 10.42 57.61 -6.35
N GLY A 12 10.12 56.34 -6.40
CA GLY A 12 10.83 55.37 -7.23
C GLY A 12 10.20 53.99 -7.19
N VAL A 13 10.87 52.98 -7.78
CA VAL A 13 10.34 51.61 -7.98
C VAL A 13 11.23 50.53 -7.39
N ASN A 14 12.27 50.91 -6.66
CA ASN A 14 13.27 50.01 -6.05
C ASN A 14 12.84 49.52 -4.67
N ASN A 15 13.61 48.59 -4.09
CA ASN A 15 13.34 48.07 -2.76
C ASN A 15 13.32 49.15 -1.67
N SER A 16 14.12 50.18 -1.79
CA SER A 16 14.15 51.33 -0.85
C SER A 16 12.89 52.20 -0.89
N ASN A 17 12.06 52.08 -1.90
CA ASN A 17 10.81 52.83 -2.05
C ASN A 17 9.61 52.04 -1.52
N VAL A 18 9.79 50.77 -1.09
CA VAL A 18 8.71 49.96 -0.51
C VAL A 18 8.38 50.47 0.89
N THR A 19 7.10 50.74 1.14
CA THR A 19 6.62 51.34 2.40
C THR A 19 5.91 50.35 3.34
N ALA A 20 5.51 49.19 2.81
CA ALA A 20 4.96 48.11 3.61
C ALA A 20 5.31 46.74 2.98
N TYR A 21 5.65 45.78 3.81
CA TYR A 21 6.19 44.46 3.46
C TYR A 21 5.14 43.40 3.67
N ARG A 22 4.05 43.46 2.90
CA ARG A 22 2.86 42.59 3.07
C ARG A 22 2.97 41.26 2.43
N PHE A 23 3.57 41.18 1.21
CA PHE A 23 3.52 40.00 0.38
C PHE A 23 4.88 39.66 -0.24
N ALA A 24 5.10 38.36 -0.48
CA ALA A 24 6.17 37.85 -1.36
C ALA A 24 5.58 37.11 -2.54
N LEU A 25 6.38 37.01 -3.62
CA LEU A 25 6.03 36.23 -4.81
C LEU A 25 6.72 34.88 -4.74
N VAL A 26 5.96 33.82 -4.95
CA VAL A 26 6.45 32.45 -5.15
C VAL A 26 6.03 31.97 -6.54
N GLU A 27 6.97 31.47 -7.30
CA GLU A 27 6.74 30.83 -8.60
C GLU A 27 7.85 29.83 -8.92
N SER A 28 7.59 28.93 -9.89
CA SER A 28 8.58 28.02 -10.46
C SER A 28 8.43 28.00 -11.98
N ASP A 29 9.54 28.17 -12.69
CA ASP A 29 9.58 28.10 -14.14
C ASP A 29 9.83 26.68 -14.67
N THR A 30 10.17 25.73 -13.77
CA THR A 30 10.57 24.35 -14.13
C THR A 30 9.53 23.31 -13.79
N MET A 31 8.68 23.57 -12.76
CA MET A 31 7.62 22.64 -12.35
C MET A 31 6.36 22.80 -13.20
N ALA A 32 5.67 21.71 -13.49
CA ALA A 32 4.35 21.74 -14.14
C ALA A 32 3.33 22.54 -13.31
N LEU A 33 2.40 23.25 -13.96
CA LEU A 33 1.42 24.13 -13.30
C LEU A 33 0.60 23.40 -12.23
N ASP A 34 0.17 22.19 -12.54
CA ASP A 34 -0.61 21.35 -11.63
C ASP A 34 0.21 20.91 -10.38
N ALA A 35 1.51 20.64 -10.55
CA ALA A 35 2.41 20.35 -9.44
C ALA A 35 2.64 21.57 -8.53
N GLN A 36 2.79 22.79 -9.14
CA GLN A 36 2.88 24.04 -8.38
C GLN A 36 1.60 24.26 -7.55
N TYR A 37 0.44 24.12 -8.17
CA TYR A 37 -0.84 24.28 -7.48
C TYR A 37 -1.00 23.31 -6.31
N ARG A 38 -0.71 22.02 -6.54
CA ARG A 38 -0.76 21.00 -5.46
C ARG A 38 0.20 21.31 -4.32
N MET A 39 1.43 21.77 -4.63
CA MET A 39 2.42 22.11 -3.63
C MET A 39 1.96 23.27 -2.75
N TYR A 40 1.42 24.32 -3.33
CA TYR A 40 0.88 25.46 -2.59
C TYR A 40 -0.24 25.06 -1.64
N ARG A 41 -1.14 24.20 -2.11
CA ARG A 41 -2.24 23.65 -1.31
C ARG A 41 -1.75 22.69 -0.22
N LYS A 42 -0.82 21.81 -0.55
CA LYS A 42 -0.23 20.84 0.40
C LYS A 42 0.44 21.55 1.60
N LEU A 43 1.18 22.60 1.33
CA LEU A 43 1.87 23.39 2.34
C LEU A 43 0.97 24.40 3.06
N ASN A 44 -0.30 24.47 2.70
CA ASN A 44 -1.29 25.35 3.29
C ASN A 44 -0.81 26.84 3.35
N LEU A 45 -0.05 27.25 2.30
CA LEU A 45 0.55 28.59 2.24
C LEU A 45 -0.50 29.69 2.40
N PRO A 46 -0.19 30.78 3.10
CA PRO A 46 -1.11 31.90 3.28
C PRO A 46 -1.16 32.75 2.02
N ILE A 47 -1.88 32.31 1.00
CA ILE A 47 -1.90 32.92 -0.33
C ILE A 47 -3.06 33.89 -0.47
N ALA A 48 -2.75 35.16 -0.74
CA ALA A 48 -3.75 36.19 -1.07
C ALA A 48 -4.36 35.95 -2.47
N ALA A 49 -3.54 35.65 -3.47
CA ALA A 49 -3.99 35.38 -4.84
C ALA A 49 -3.00 34.49 -5.61
N MET A 50 -3.53 33.64 -6.45
CA MET A 50 -2.79 32.85 -7.44
C MET A 50 -3.17 33.29 -8.85
N VAL A 51 -2.18 33.59 -9.70
CA VAL A 51 -2.38 34.04 -11.07
C VAL A 51 -1.50 33.23 -12.03
N THR A 52 -2.07 32.66 -13.09
CA THR A 52 -1.25 32.04 -14.14
C THR A 52 -0.44 33.12 -14.88
N SER A 53 0.82 32.84 -15.16
CA SER A 53 1.68 33.76 -15.93
C SER A 53 1.31 33.84 -17.43
N GLY A 54 0.33 33.03 -17.85
CA GLY A 54 0.03 32.81 -19.27
C GLY A 54 1.08 31.95 -19.99
N GLY A 55 1.80 31.12 -19.24
CA GLY A 55 2.85 30.24 -19.74
C GLY A 55 3.17 29.13 -18.74
N LYS A 56 4.35 29.18 -18.13
CA LYS A 56 4.94 28.05 -17.38
C LYS A 56 4.70 28.09 -15.86
N SER A 57 4.29 29.23 -15.28
CA SER A 57 4.26 29.38 -13.84
C SER A 57 2.91 29.87 -13.30
N ILE A 58 2.62 29.53 -12.05
CA ILE A 58 1.60 30.14 -11.21
C ILE A 58 2.29 31.08 -10.23
N HIS A 59 1.97 32.36 -10.33
CA HIS A 59 2.39 33.37 -9.37
C HIS A 59 1.53 33.29 -8.13
N ALA A 60 2.07 32.80 -7.03
CA ALA A 60 1.42 32.81 -5.73
C ALA A 60 1.88 34.06 -4.96
N ILE A 61 0.96 34.92 -4.61
CA ILE A 61 1.19 36.13 -3.77
C ILE A 61 0.92 35.71 -2.34
N VAL A 62 1.99 35.52 -1.55
CA VAL A 62 1.98 34.95 -0.21
C VAL A 62 2.03 36.05 0.82
N HIS A 63 1.16 36.02 1.85
CA HIS A 63 1.23 36.92 3.00
C HIS A 63 2.54 36.71 3.75
N ILE A 64 3.27 37.82 3.96
CA ILE A 64 4.50 37.85 4.75
C ILE A 64 4.31 38.72 5.98
N ASP A 65 3.55 39.82 5.85
CA ASP A 65 3.16 40.74 6.94
C ASP A 65 4.31 41.17 7.85
N ALA A 66 5.49 41.44 7.26
CA ALA A 66 6.69 41.83 7.99
C ALA A 66 6.66 43.33 8.38
N ALA A 67 7.15 43.65 9.58
CA ALA A 67 7.19 45.00 10.09
C ALA A 67 8.26 45.89 9.38
N ASN A 68 9.33 45.30 8.85
CA ASN A 68 10.43 46.00 8.22
C ASN A 68 11.17 45.13 7.18
N ALA A 69 12.12 45.72 6.47
CA ALA A 69 12.89 45.04 5.42
C ALA A 69 13.80 43.90 5.90
N ALA A 70 14.26 43.93 7.14
CA ALA A 70 15.08 42.86 7.71
C ALA A 70 14.22 41.62 7.98
N GLU A 71 13.12 41.80 8.67
CA GLU A 71 12.14 40.75 8.95
C GLU A 71 11.55 40.18 7.65
N TYR A 72 11.29 41.01 6.63
CA TYR A 72 10.85 40.55 5.33
C TYR A 72 11.84 39.53 4.71
N ARG A 73 13.13 39.86 4.76
CA ARG A 73 14.18 38.94 4.25
C ARG A 73 14.21 37.62 5.00
N GLU A 74 14.15 37.67 6.31
CA GLU A 74 14.14 36.47 7.16
C GLU A 74 12.92 35.58 6.87
N ARG A 75 11.74 36.19 6.78
CA ARG A 75 10.50 35.45 6.48
C ARG A 75 10.50 34.85 5.05
N VAL A 76 11.01 35.59 4.07
CA VAL A 76 11.11 35.08 2.68
C VAL A 76 12.15 33.98 2.56
N GLU A 77 13.30 34.09 3.23
CA GLU A 77 14.30 33.00 3.28
C GLU A 77 13.69 31.73 3.91
N LEU A 78 13.00 31.86 5.03
CA LEU A 78 12.31 30.74 5.67
C LEU A 78 11.27 30.10 4.75
N LEU A 79 10.42 30.92 4.09
CA LEU A 79 9.43 30.46 3.13
C LEU A 79 10.08 29.63 2.02
N TYR A 80 11.15 30.14 1.42
CA TYR A 80 11.84 29.50 0.32
C TYR A 80 12.53 28.19 0.77
N THR A 81 13.15 28.21 1.96
CA THR A 81 13.76 27.01 2.54
C THR A 81 12.73 25.89 2.74
N ILE A 82 11.53 26.24 3.27
CA ILE A 82 10.45 25.26 3.45
C ILE A 82 9.99 24.72 2.09
N LEU A 83 9.82 25.57 1.07
CA LEU A 83 9.43 25.15 -0.27
C LEU A 83 10.47 24.21 -0.90
N GLU A 84 11.75 24.56 -0.82
CA GLU A 84 12.86 23.76 -1.35
C GLU A 84 12.98 22.41 -0.64
N ASN A 85 12.82 22.35 0.69
CA ASN A 85 12.81 21.12 1.46
C ASN A 85 11.66 20.18 1.07
N HIS A 86 10.57 20.73 0.53
CA HIS A 86 9.46 19.93 -0.01
C HIS A 86 9.58 19.65 -1.53
N GLY A 87 10.75 19.94 -2.11
CA GLY A 87 11.04 19.63 -3.50
C GLY A 87 10.56 20.65 -4.53
N MET A 88 10.19 21.86 -4.11
CA MET A 88 9.83 22.93 -5.03
C MET A 88 11.09 23.69 -5.50
N VAL A 89 11.28 23.76 -6.83
CA VAL A 89 12.32 24.60 -7.43
C VAL A 89 11.74 26.00 -7.61
N VAL A 90 12.08 26.91 -6.68
CA VAL A 90 11.59 28.30 -6.68
C VAL A 90 12.50 29.23 -7.46
N ASP A 91 11.93 30.28 -8.09
CA ASP A 91 12.71 31.35 -8.68
C ASP A 91 13.23 32.32 -7.59
N THR A 92 14.50 32.18 -7.24
CA THR A 92 15.16 32.98 -6.18
C THR A 92 15.29 34.47 -6.52
N GLN A 93 15.08 34.88 -7.76
CA GLN A 93 15.06 36.30 -8.14
C GLN A 93 13.84 37.05 -7.57
N ASN A 94 12.84 36.33 -7.11
CA ASN A 94 11.60 36.91 -6.56
C ASN A 94 11.67 37.26 -5.06
N LYS A 95 12.84 37.14 -4.41
CA LYS A 95 13.04 37.44 -2.98
C LYS A 95 12.94 38.94 -2.62
N ASN A 96 12.90 39.83 -3.62
CA ASN A 96 12.86 41.26 -3.36
C ASN A 96 11.43 41.80 -3.15
N PRO A 97 11.22 42.77 -2.22
CA PRO A 97 9.89 43.26 -1.91
C PRO A 97 9.28 44.18 -2.98
N SER A 98 10.09 44.73 -3.91
CA SER A 98 9.62 45.55 -5.01
C SER A 98 9.20 44.77 -6.25
N ARG A 99 9.16 43.42 -6.17
CA ARG A 99 8.83 42.53 -7.26
C ARG A 99 7.44 42.81 -7.84
N LEU A 100 7.32 42.53 -9.16
CA LEU A 100 6.05 42.61 -9.88
C LEU A 100 5.48 41.23 -10.11
N SER A 101 4.18 41.09 -9.97
CA SER A 101 3.43 39.91 -10.37
C SER A 101 2.59 40.16 -11.63
N ARG A 102 1.94 39.14 -12.14
CA ARG A 102 1.05 39.22 -13.30
C ARG A 102 -0.30 39.81 -12.92
N LEU A 103 -0.84 40.66 -13.80
CA LEU A 103 -2.17 41.22 -13.62
C LEU A 103 -3.20 40.28 -14.24
N PRO A 104 -4.16 39.74 -13.47
CA PRO A 104 -5.22 38.89 -14.02
C PRO A 104 -6.05 39.58 -15.08
N GLY A 105 -6.54 38.82 -16.06
CA GLY A 105 -7.36 39.34 -17.17
C GLY A 105 -6.58 39.87 -18.37
N CYS A 106 -5.28 40.11 -18.21
CA CYS A 106 -4.44 40.62 -19.29
C CYS A 106 -3.92 39.50 -20.20
N VAL A 107 -3.67 39.85 -21.47
CA VAL A 107 -3.11 38.93 -22.47
C VAL A 107 -1.62 39.11 -22.57
N ARG A 108 -0.89 37.96 -22.71
CA ARG A 108 0.55 37.90 -23.01
C ARG A 108 0.76 36.97 -24.20
N GLY A 109 1.13 37.54 -25.35
CA GLY A 109 1.12 36.76 -26.60
C GLY A 109 -0.26 36.22 -26.88
N ASN A 110 -0.38 34.90 -27.06
CA ASN A 110 -1.64 34.23 -27.33
C ASN A 110 -2.31 33.69 -26.04
N SER A 111 -1.75 33.91 -24.84
CA SER A 111 -2.23 33.36 -23.59
C SER A 111 -2.75 34.44 -22.66
N ARG A 112 -3.88 34.14 -21.96
CA ARG A 112 -4.46 35.04 -20.97
C ARG A 112 -3.89 34.72 -19.57
N GLN A 113 -3.56 35.75 -18.82
CA GLN A 113 -3.22 35.65 -17.39
C GLN A 113 -4.53 35.52 -16.61
N THR A 114 -4.70 34.39 -15.95
CA THR A 114 -5.98 34.06 -15.30
C THR A 114 -5.80 34.03 -13.79
N LEU A 115 -6.74 34.65 -13.07
CA LEU A 115 -6.86 34.45 -11.62
C LEU A 115 -7.31 33.01 -11.38
N VAL A 116 -6.48 32.24 -10.65
CA VAL A 116 -6.75 30.85 -10.34
C VAL A 116 -7.63 30.76 -9.10
N GLU A 117 -7.19 31.42 -8.02
CA GLU A 117 -7.87 31.37 -6.72
C GLU A 117 -7.39 32.52 -5.84
N THR A 118 -8.18 32.86 -4.81
CA THR A 118 -7.84 33.86 -3.79
C THR A 118 -8.08 33.33 -2.39
N ASN A 119 -7.35 33.86 -1.41
CA ASN A 119 -7.49 33.50 0.02
C ASN A 119 -7.36 32.00 0.25
N VAL A 120 -6.24 31.44 -0.19
CA VAL A 120 -5.95 30.00 -0.11
C VAL A 120 -5.06 29.73 1.10
N GLY A 121 -5.33 28.62 1.80
CA GLY A 121 -4.51 28.17 2.91
C GLY A 121 -4.74 28.96 4.20
N CYS A 122 -3.67 29.18 4.96
CA CYS A 122 -3.73 29.93 6.20
C CYS A 122 -4.08 31.42 5.95
N ALA A 123 -4.75 32.05 6.92
CA ALA A 123 -5.20 33.43 6.77
C ALA A 123 -4.07 34.47 6.86
N SER A 124 -2.96 34.15 7.53
CA SER A 124 -1.82 35.06 7.76
C SER A 124 -0.51 34.27 7.83
N TRP A 125 0.62 35.00 7.80
CA TRP A 125 1.94 34.45 8.04
C TRP A 125 2.06 33.77 9.41
N ASP A 126 1.58 34.41 10.48
CA ASP A 126 1.68 33.86 11.82
C ASP A 126 0.82 32.60 12.00
N ALA A 127 -0.38 32.58 11.39
CA ALA A 127 -1.21 31.38 11.36
C ALA A 127 -0.52 30.23 10.57
N TRP A 128 0.24 30.56 9.53
CA TRP A 128 1.00 29.57 8.76
C TRP A 128 2.23 29.07 9.53
N LEU A 129 2.91 29.92 10.27
CA LEU A 129 4.00 29.50 11.16
C LEU A 129 3.50 28.57 12.26
N GLU A 130 2.36 28.87 12.86
CA GLU A 130 1.71 27.99 13.86
C GLU A 130 1.31 26.66 13.24
N TYR A 131 0.70 26.68 12.05
CA TYR A 131 0.38 25.49 11.28
C TYR A 131 1.63 24.65 10.99
N ASN A 132 2.74 25.27 10.56
CA ASN A 132 3.99 24.54 10.31
C ASN A 132 4.64 24.04 11.61
N LYS A 133 4.55 24.77 12.72
CA LYS A 133 5.02 24.28 14.03
C LYS A 133 4.18 23.11 14.53
N SER A 134 2.87 23.18 14.36
CA SER A 134 1.96 22.08 14.75
C SER A 134 2.02 20.89 13.81
N ASN A 135 2.46 21.08 12.56
CA ASN A 135 2.65 20.03 11.54
C ASN A 135 4.13 19.77 11.23
N ALA A 136 5.08 20.53 11.76
CA ALA A 136 6.45 20.09 11.84
C ALA A 136 6.42 18.88 12.78
N GLU A 137 6.50 17.67 12.20
CA GLU A 137 6.88 16.49 12.95
C GLU A 137 8.20 16.87 13.60
N GLU A 138 8.18 17.11 14.91
CA GLU A 138 9.41 17.27 15.66
C GLU A 138 10.19 15.98 15.43
N LEU A 139 11.26 16.08 14.64
CA LEU A 139 12.14 14.93 14.44
C LEU A 139 12.57 14.46 15.83
N PRO A 140 12.56 13.14 16.09
CA PRO A 140 12.98 12.59 17.35
C PRO A 140 14.38 13.07 17.70
N ASN A 141 14.65 13.30 18.99
CA ASN A 141 15.97 13.69 19.47
C ASN A 141 17.01 12.62 19.13
N ILE A 142 18.21 13.08 18.73
CA ILE A 142 19.38 12.20 18.62
C ILE A 142 19.87 11.95 20.04
N VAL A 143 19.78 10.72 20.50
CA VAL A 143 20.16 10.30 21.85
C VAL A 143 21.38 9.37 21.77
N PRO A 144 22.43 9.58 22.57
CA PRO A 144 23.53 8.61 22.69
C PRO A 144 22.99 7.25 23.15
N LEU A 145 23.47 6.18 22.53
CA LEU A 145 23.03 4.82 22.90
C LEU A 145 23.30 4.51 24.39
N SER A 146 24.37 5.04 24.93
CA SER A 146 24.72 4.88 26.36
C SER A 146 23.64 5.43 27.30
N GLU A 147 22.98 6.53 26.94
CA GLU A 147 21.87 7.10 27.71
C GLU A 147 20.60 6.23 27.54
N ALA A 148 20.28 5.84 26.31
CA ALA A 148 19.13 4.98 26.02
C ALA A 148 19.23 3.58 26.69
N LEU A 149 20.44 3.08 26.96
CA LEU A 149 20.64 1.81 27.65
C LEU A 149 20.42 1.92 29.17
N ILE A 150 20.48 3.13 29.75
CA ILE A 150 20.22 3.33 31.18
C ILE A 150 18.70 3.28 31.46
N ASP A 151 17.90 3.87 30.57
CA ASP A 151 16.43 3.88 30.65
C ASP A 151 15.86 3.58 29.25
N PRO A 152 15.86 2.30 28.85
CA PRO A 152 15.42 1.91 27.52
C PRO A 152 13.91 2.15 27.37
N PRO A 153 13.44 2.74 26.23
CA PRO A 153 12.03 2.90 25.99
C PRO A 153 11.34 1.52 25.99
N PRO A 154 10.14 1.39 26.59
CA PRO A 154 9.43 0.14 26.60
C PRO A 154 9.04 -0.27 25.19
N LEU A 155 9.09 -1.55 24.90
CA LEU A 155 8.56 -2.09 23.65
C LEU A 155 7.06 -1.82 23.57
N ALA A 156 6.60 -1.51 22.36
CA ALA A 156 5.17 -1.35 22.12
C ALA A 156 4.40 -2.66 22.43
N ASP A 157 3.17 -2.50 22.86
CA ASP A 157 2.29 -3.62 23.19
C ASP A 157 2.11 -4.60 22.01
N VAL A 158 2.06 -5.88 22.31
CA VAL A 158 1.75 -6.90 21.32
C VAL A 158 0.26 -6.86 21.00
N LEU A 159 -0.10 -6.70 19.73
CA LEU A 159 -1.48 -6.72 19.24
C LEU A 159 -1.92 -8.12 18.81
N ILE A 160 -1.04 -8.84 18.12
CA ILE A 160 -1.24 -10.23 17.69
C ILE A 160 -0.03 -11.00 18.17
N ASP A 161 -0.22 -11.95 19.04
CA ASP A 161 0.86 -12.67 19.69
C ASP A 161 1.79 -13.35 18.67
N GLY A 162 3.08 -13.10 18.83
CA GLY A 162 4.11 -13.60 17.93
C GLY A 162 4.09 -13.05 16.49
N ILE A 163 3.26 -12.04 16.17
CA ILE A 163 3.12 -11.50 14.82
C ILE A 163 3.31 -9.98 14.77
N LEU A 164 2.54 -9.20 15.55
CA LEU A 164 2.46 -7.74 15.36
C LEU A 164 2.43 -6.98 16.68
N ARG A 165 3.25 -5.93 16.79
CA ARG A 165 3.17 -4.93 17.85
C ARG A 165 2.39 -3.70 17.40
N LYS A 166 1.88 -2.93 18.36
CA LYS A 166 1.22 -1.63 18.13
C LYS A 166 2.20 -0.66 17.45
N GLY A 167 1.72 0.10 16.48
CA GLY A 167 2.51 1.03 15.68
C GLY A 167 3.20 0.40 14.46
N HIS A 168 3.13 -0.92 14.30
CA HIS A 168 3.72 -1.64 13.16
C HIS A 168 2.73 -1.82 12.02
N LYS A 169 3.26 -2.09 10.82
CA LYS A 169 2.50 -2.35 9.59
C LYS A 169 2.45 -3.85 9.30
N MET A 170 1.30 -4.35 8.86
CA MET A 170 1.16 -5.73 8.42
C MET A 170 0.49 -5.83 7.06
N LEU A 171 1.11 -6.59 6.17
CA LEU A 171 0.55 -6.97 4.86
C LEU A 171 -0.01 -8.38 4.92
N ILE A 172 -1.24 -8.57 4.44
CA ILE A 172 -1.82 -9.87 4.14
C ILE A 172 -1.91 -10.01 2.63
N SER A 173 -1.18 -10.94 2.05
CA SER A 173 -1.16 -11.18 0.62
C SER A 173 -1.74 -12.56 0.26
N GLY A 174 -2.32 -12.66 -0.93
CA GLY A 174 -2.93 -13.90 -1.40
C GLY A 174 -3.56 -13.75 -2.78
N PRO A 175 -3.91 -14.87 -3.45
CA PRO A 175 -4.54 -14.85 -4.76
C PRO A 175 -5.84 -14.05 -4.77
N SER A 176 -6.29 -13.65 -5.96
CA SER A 176 -7.63 -13.07 -6.10
C SER A 176 -8.69 -14.10 -5.70
N LYS A 177 -9.71 -13.66 -4.98
CA LYS A 177 -10.79 -14.52 -4.44
C LYS A 177 -10.36 -15.53 -3.37
N ALA A 178 -9.21 -15.33 -2.74
CA ALA A 178 -8.71 -16.18 -1.64
C ALA A 178 -9.42 -15.96 -0.28
N GLY A 179 -10.54 -15.26 -0.23
CA GLY A 179 -11.21 -14.98 1.04
C GLY A 179 -10.55 -13.91 1.92
N LYS A 180 -9.56 -13.15 1.42
CA LYS A 180 -8.82 -12.15 2.21
C LYS A 180 -9.68 -11.16 2.99
N SER A 181 -10.79 -10.70 2.41
CA SER A 181 -11.72 -9.81 3.11
C SER A 181 -12.36 -10.49 4.32
N PHE A 182 -12.76 -11.77 4.21
CA PHE A 182 -13.25 -12.54 5.35
C PHE A 182 -12.16 -12.71 6.40
N PHE A 183 -10.94 -13.03 5.99
CA PHE A 183 -9.78 -13.18 6.86
C PHE A 183 -9.47 -11.90 7.64
N LEU A 184 -9.55 -10.72 6.99
CA LEU A 184 -9.40 -9.41 7.62
C LEU A 184 -10.58 -9.06 8.54
N MET A 185 -11.81 -9.39 8.15
CA MET A 185 -12.99 -9.15 8.98
C MET A 185 -12.97 -10.01 10.25
N GLU A 186 -12.55 -11.27 10.14
CA GLU A 186 -12.34 -12.15 11.30
C GLU A 186 -11.27 -11.58 12.25
N LEU A 187 -10.15 -11.10 11.69
CA LEU A 187 -9.10 -10.44 12.47
C LEU A 187 -9.63 -9.17 13.15
N ALA A 188 -10.43 -8.36 12.46
CA ALA A 188 -11.03 -7.15 13.02
C ALA A 188 -11.93 -7.47 14.23
N ILE A 189 -12.75 -8.52 14.11
CA ILE A 189 -13.60 -9.00 15.22
C ILE A 189 -12.73 -9.52 16.37
N ALA A 190 -11.72 -10.34 16.07
CA ALA A 190 -10.83 -10.90 17.09
C ALA A 190 -10.07 -9.81 17.86
N LEU A 191 -9.54 -8.79 17.17
CA LEU A 191 -8.89 -7.64 17.79
C LEU A 191 -9.85 -6.81 18.65
N ALA A 192 -11.07 -6.56 18.17
CA ALA A 192 -12.05 -5.78 18.94
C ALA A 192 -12.47 -6.50 20.25
N ASN A 193 -12.55 -7.82 20.22
CA ASN A 193 -12.97 -8.61 21.38
C ASN A 193 -11.80 -9.09 22.26
N GLY A 194 -10.57 -9.10 21.76
CA GLY A 194 -9.43 -9.71 22.43
C GLY A 194 -9.43 -11.23 22.34
N ASP A 195 -9.97 -11.78 21.24
CA ASP A 195 -10.11 -13.21 21.00
C ASP A 195 -8.95 -13.80 20.18
N THR A 196 -9.01 -15.10 19.96
CA THR A 196 -8.03 -15.80 19.09
C THR A 196 -8.41 -15.67 17.62
N TRP A 197 -7.43 -15.40 16.78
CA TRP A 197 -7.54 -15.42 15.33
C TRP A 197 -6.60 -16.47 14.73
N ILE A 198 -7.14 -17.50 14.09
CA ILE A 198 -6.38 -18.65 13.57
C ILE A 198 -5.28 -19.16 14.52
N GLY A 199 -5.61 -19.28 15.82
CA GLY A 199 -4.73 -19.75 16.90
C GLY A 199 -3.73 -18.72 17.45
N PHE A 200 -3.78 -17.46 17.02
CA PHE A 200 -2.99 -16.37 17.58
C PHE A 200 -3.86 -15.52 18.51
N GLN A 201 -3.42 -15.32 19.74
CA GLN A 201 -4.12 -14.46 20.68
C GLN A 201 -4.03 -13.00 20.23
N CYS A 202 -5.18 -12.34 20.11
CA CYS A 202 -5.26 -10.90 19.85
C CYS A 202 -5.47 -10.14 21.16
N ARG A 203 -4.85 -8.97 21.26
CA ARG A 203 -5.14 -8.02 22.34
C ARG A 203 -6.42 -7.27 22.03
N LYS A 204 -7.29 -7.09 23.03
CA LYS A 204 -8.46 -6.23 22.89
C LYS A 204 -8.04 -4.83 22.46
N SER A 205 -8.58 -4.36 21.35
CA SER A 205 -8.14 -3.17 20.64
C SER A 205 -9.32 -2.41 20.03
N ARG A 206 -9.16 -1.09 19.90
CA ARG A 206 -10.10 -0.27 19.15
C ARG A 206 -9.71 -0.24 17.67
N VAL A 207 -10.60 -0.73 16.83
CA VAL A 207 -10.33 -1.09 15.43
C VAL A 207 -11.14 -0.22 14.48
N LEU A 208 -10.51 0.26 13.41
CA LEU A 208 -11.20 0.87 12.26
C LEU A 208 -11.02 -0.03 11.05
N TYR A 209 -12.11 -0.54 10.49
CA TYR A 209 -12.12 -1.27 9.23
C TYR A 209 -12.54 -0.35 8.09
N VAL A 210 -11.65 -0.14 7.12
CA VAL A 210 -11.88 0.72 5.96
C VAL A 210 -12.16 -0.14 4.73
N ASN A 211 -13.41 -0.10 4.24
CA ASN A 211 -13.88 -0.88 3.11
C ASN A 211 -13.93 -0.03 1.84
N PHE A 212 -13.18 -0.45 0.81
CA PHE A 212 -13.18 0.21 -0.50
C PHE A 212 -13.85 -0.60 -1.62
N GLU A 213 -14.16 -1.89 -1.39
CA GLU A 213 -14.52 -2.78 -2.49
C GLU A 213 -16.00 -3.09 -2.56
N ILE A 214 -16.61 -3.45 -1.44
CA ILE A 214 -18.00 -3.89 -1.40
C ILE A 214 -18.92 -2.80 -0.89
N ASP A 215 -20.20 -2.85 -1.29
CA ASP A 215 -21.21 -1.91 -0.80
C ASP A 215 -21.43 -2.06 0.71
N GLU A 216 -21.96 -1.02 1.32
CA GLU A 216 -22.16 -0.93 2.76
C GLU A 216 -23.02 -2.08 3.30
N ALA A 217 -24.14 -2.38 2.66
CA ALA A 217 -25.07 -3.42 3.10
C ALA A 217 -24.40 -4.80 3.07
N SER A 218 -23.68 -5.13 1.99
CA SER A 218 -22.92 -6.36 1.87
C SER A 218 -21.76 -6.45 2.89
N CYS A 219 -21.09 -5.33 3.16
CA CYS A 219 -20.02 -5.27 4.16
C CYS A 219 -20.58 -5.60 5.56
N ILE A 220 -21.63 -4.94 5.96
CA ILE A 220 -22.26 -5.17 7.27
C ILE A 220 -22.83 -6.58 7.36
N ASN A 221 -23.47 -7.08 6.28
CA ASN A 221 -24.01 -8.45 6.29
C ASN A 221 -22.90 -9.49 6.47
N ARG A 222 -21.73 -9.32 5.84
CA ARG A 222 -20.59 -10.23 6.07
C ARG A 222 -20.14 -10.24 7.53
N PHE A 223 -20.05 -9.09 8.19
CA PHE A 223 -19.77 -9.04 9.62
C PHE A 223 -20.81 -9.79 10.46
N ILE A 224 -22.10 -9.67 10.10
CA ILE A 224 -23.18 -10.39 10.76
C ILE A 224 -23.01 -11.92 10.60
N GLU A 225 -22.76 -12.39 9.38
CA GLU A 225 -22.57 -13.82 9.09
C GLU A 225 -21.33 -14.38 9.80
N ILE A 226 -20.21 -13.67 9.77
CA ILE A 226 -18.97 -14.07 10.48
C ILE A 226 -19.24 -14.17 11.98
N ARG A 227 -19.84 -13.14 12.58
CA ARG A 227 -20.14 -13.10 14.02
C ARG A 227 -21.06 -14.25 14.44
N LYS A 228 -22.10 -14.51 13.64
CA LYS A 228 -23.02 -15.62 13.84
C LYS A 228 -22.29 -16.96 13.80
N ALA A 229 -21.46 -17.18 12.79
CA ALA A 229 -20.69 -18.40 12.63
C ALA A 229 -19.65 -18.59 13.75
N ILE A 230 -18.99 -17.51 14.22
CA ILE A 230 -18.10 -17.55 15.39
C ILE A 230 -18.86 -18.04 16.62
N PHE A 231 -20.05 -17.50 16.87
CA PHE A 231 -20.87 -17.95 18.00
C PHE A 231 -21.30 -19.41 17.86
N GLU A 232 -21.83 -19.81 16.69
CA GLU A 232 -22.36 -21.14 16.45
C GLU A 232 -21.29 -22.24 16.49
N ARG A 233 -20.09 -21.96 15.90
CA ARG A 233 -19.04 -22.97 15.73
C ARG A 233 -17.99 -22.97 16.85
N ARG A 234 -17.75 -21.81 17.48
CA ARG A 234 -16.68 -21.63 18.49
C ARG A 234 -17.24 -21.34 19.88
N ASN A 235 -18.54 -21.11 20.02
CA ASN A 235 -19.21 -20.67 21.26
C ASN A 235 -18.59 -19.38 21.86
N ILE A 236 -18.08 -18.48 21.00
CA ILE A 236 -17.50 -17.21 21.41
C ILE A 236 -18.53 -16.10 21.20
N ARG A 237 -18.77 -15.30 22.25
CA ARG A 237 -19.61 -14.11 22.20
C ARG A 237 -18.75 -12.90 21.78
N CYS A 238 -19.15 -12.22 20.70
CA CYS A 238 -18.51 -11.00 20.27
C CYS A 238 -19.23 -9.80 20.91
N ASP A 239 -18.91 -9.51 22.17
CA ASP A 239 -19.64 -8.53 22.99
C ASP A 239 -19.09 -7.09 22.84
N HIS A 240 -17.92 -6.91 22.22
CA HIS A 240 -17.23 -5.62 22.11
C HIS A 240 -17.28 -5.03 20.70
N MET A 241 -18.44 -5.10 20.02
CA MET A 241 -18.60 -4.56 18.68
C MET A 241 -18.55 -3.02 18.59
N ASP A 242 -18.72 -2.32 19.72
CA ASP A 242 -18.55 -0.86 19.81
C ASP A 242 -17.07 -0.44 19.63
N ASP A 243 -16.14 -1.36 19.81
CA ASP A 243 -14.71 -1.16 19.57
C ASP A 243 -14.31 -1.44 18.11
N LEU A 244 -15.24 -1.93 17.27
CA LEU A 244 -15.05 -2.14 15.84
C LEU A 244 -15.84 -1.11 15.02
N LEU A 245 -15.13 -0.12 14.52
CA LEU A 245 -15.67 0.93 13.66
C LEU A 245 -15.53 0.53 12.18
N VAL A 246 -16.54 0.80 11.37
CA VAL A 246 -16.52 0.51 9.93
C VAL A 246 -16.68 1.81 9.14
N TRP A 247 -15.79 2.02 8.17
CA TRP A 247 -15.85 3.15 7.25
C TRP A 247 -15.99 2.66 5.81
N ASN A 248 -17.20 2.81 5.25
CA ASN A 248 -17.50 2.36 3.89
C ASN A 248 -17.16 3.47 2.90
N LEU A 249 -16.12 3.23 2.08
CA LEU A 249 -15.58 4.16 1.10
C LEU A 249 -15.69 3.66 -0.34
N ARG A 250 -16.51 2.63 -0.62
CA ARG A 250 -16.80 2.24 -2.00
C ARG A 250 -17.43 3.41 -2.75
N GLY A 251 -16.85 3.74 -3.92
CA GLY A 251 -17.28 4.90 -4.72
C GLY A 251 -16.63 6.24 -4.31
N TYR A 252 -15.91 6.26 -3.19
CA TYR A 252 -15.15 7.44 -2.72
C TYR A 252 -13.63 7.23 -2.85
N ALA A 253 -13.21 6.33 -3.76
CA ALA A 253 -11.81 6.07 -4.00
C ALA A 253 -11.08 7.37 -4.38
N MET A 254 -10.02 7.68 -3.67
CA MET A 254 -9.15 8.82 -3.88
C MET A 254 -7.69 8.40 -3.68
N LYS A 255 -6.78 9.24 -4.10
CA LYS A 255 -5.36 9.02 -3.85
C LYS A 255 -5.08 8.95 -2.36
N LEU A 256 -4.11 8.11 -1.97
CA LEU A 256 -3.75 7.96 -0.56
C LEU A 256 -3.29 9.29 0.05
N ASP A 257 -2.53 10.10 -0.70
CA ASP A 257 -2.09 11.45 -0.29
C ASP A 257 -3.27 12.37 0.08
N ASP A 258 -4.42 12.23 -0.62
CA ASP A 258 -5.64 13.00 -0.35
C ASP A 258 -6.50 12.36 0.77
N LEU A 259 -6.39 11.04 0.92
CA LEU A 259 -7.14 10.28 1.93
C LEU A 259 -6.55 10.46 3.32
N VAL A 260 -5.22 10.38 3.44
CA VAL A 260 -4.53 10.39 4.74
C VAL A 260 -4.85 11.61 5.59
N PRO A 261 -4.81 12.86 5.09
CA PRO A 261 -5.22 14.01 5.88
C PRO A 261 -6.67 13.93 6.37
N LYS A 262 -7.57 13.41 5.54
CA LYS A 262 -8.99 13.26 5.89
C LYS A 262 -9.21 12.14 6.90
N LEU A 263 -8.47 11.03 6.78
CA LEU A 263 -8.48 9.93 7.73
C LEU A 263 -7.98 10.41 9.09
N VAL A 264 -6.81 11.04 9.12
CA VAL A 264 -6.20 11.56 10.36
C VAL A 264 -7.15 12.56 11.05
N ALA A 265 -7.71 13.51 10.30
CA ALA A 265 -8.64 14.50 10.86
C ALA A 265 -9.90 13.87 11.48
N ARG A 266 -10.40 12.77 10.93
CA ARG A 266 -11.57 12.05 11.46
C ARG A 266 -11.23 11.08 12.58
N ALA A 267 -10.03 10.51 12.54
CA ALA A 267 -9.62 9.41 13.42
C ALA A 267 -8.86 9.85 14.67
N LYS A 268 -8.29 11.07 14.71
CA LYS A 268 -7.43 11.57 15.79
C LYS A 268 -8.05 11.46 17.20
N ASP A 269 -9.37 11.64 17.31
CA ASP A 269 -10.09 11.61 18.59
C ASP A 269 -10.72 10.22 18.88
N LEU A 270 -10.52 9.24 18.01
CA LEU A 270 -11.12 7.91 18.15
C LEU A 270 -10.28 6.95 18.99
N ASN A 271 -9.04 7.31 19.35
CA ASN A 271 -8.11 6.46 20.11
C ASN A 271 -7.94 5.06 19.51
N LEU A 272 -7.69 4.98 18.22
CA LEU A 272 -7.54 3.72 17.50
C LEU A 272 -6.25 3.02 17.88
N ASP A 273 -6.31 1.70 18.00
CA ASP A 273 -5.12 0.83 18.11
C ASP A 273 -4.72 0.26 16.75
N VAL A 274 -5.70 0.03 15.87
CA VAL A 274 -5.50 -0.61 14.57
C VAL A 274 -6.42 -0.04 13.51
N ILE A 275 -5.89 0.15 12.30
CA ILE A 275 -6.65 0.43 11.09
C ILE A 275 -6.44 -0.72 10.12
N LEU A 276 -7.54 -1.34 9.65
CA LEU A 276 -7.51 -2.35 8.59
C LEU A 276 -8.01 -1.75 7.27
N VAL A 277 -7.27 -1.96 6.19
CA VAL A 277 -7.59 -1.41 4.85
C VAL A 277 -7.85 -2.53 3.86
N ASP A 278 -9.07 -2.60 3.33
CA ASP A 278 -9.55 -3.67 2.45
C ASP A 278 -10.18 -3.16 1.14
N PRO A 279 -9.54 -3.40 0.01
CA PRO A 279 -8.12 -3.66 -0.25
C PRO A 279 -7.36 -2.37 -0.61
N ILE A 280 -6.04 -2.42 -0.54
CA ILE A 280 -5.22 -1.22 -0.80
C ILE A 280 -5.13 -0.82 -2.26
N TYR A 281 -5.29 -1.74 -3.22
CA TYR A 281 -5.14 -1.40 -4.65
C TYR A 281 -6.11 -0.31 -5.13
N LYS A 282 -7.18 -0.05 -4.38
CA LYS A 282 -8.14 1.03 -4.67
C LYS A 282 -7.61 2.43 -4.38
N VAL A 283 -6.57 2.53 -3.57
CA VAL A 283 -5.97 3.81 -3.15
C VAL A 283 -4.53 3.97 -3.60
N ILE A 284 -3.95 2.94 -4.25
CA ILE A 284 -2.63 3.01 -4.86
C ILE A 284 -2.66 4.06 -5.98
N THR A 285 -1.67 4.94 -5.97
CA THR A 285 -1.44 5.95 -6.99
C THR A 285 -0.08 5.71 -7.66
N GLY A 286 -0.05 5.80 -8.99
CA GLY A 286 1.15 5.54 -9.76
C GLY A 286 1.23 4.09 -10.27
N ASP A 287 2.42 3.70 -10.71
CA ASP A 287 2.69 2.35 -11.22
C ASP A 287 3.11 1.44 -10.06
N GLU A 288 2.34 0.38 -9.80
CA GLU A 288 2.68 -0.63 -8.78
C GLU A 288 4.07 -1.26 -8.99
N ASN A 289 4.62 -1.21 -10.20
CA ASN A 289 5.95 -1.71 -10.51
C ASN A 289 7.05 -0.67 -10.31
N SER A 290 6.70 0.60 -10.11
CA SER A 290 7.64 1.68 -9.84
C SER A 290 8.07 1.65 -8.36
N ALA A 291 9.38 1.49 -8.13
CA ALA A 291 9.91 1.49 -6.77
C ALA A 291 9.72 2.84 -6.05
N SER A 292 9.81 3.97 -6.78
CA SER A 292 9.62 5.30 -6.21
C SER A 292 8.16 5.55 -5.80
N ASP A 293 7.20 5.13 -6.64
CA ASP A 293 5.78 5.33 -6.37
C ASP A 293 5.34 4.48 -5.18
N MET A 294 5.84 3.23 -5.11
CA MET A 294 5.56 2.35 -4.00
C MET A 294 6.24 2.80 -2.69
N ALA A 295 7.43 3.38 -2.74
CA ALA A 295 8.06 3.95 -1.55
C ALA A 295 7.26 5.15 -1.01
N ALA A 296 6.81 6.06 -1.89
CA ALA A 296 5.95 7.17 -1.50
C ALA A 296 4.63 6.69 -0.87
N PHE A 297 4.03 5.66 -1.48
CA PHE A 297 2.81 5.02 -0.97
C PHE A 297 3.01 4.41 0.44
N CYS A 298 4.09 3.67 0.65
CA CYS A 298 4.41 3.05 1.94
C CYS A 298 4.66 4.11 3.04
N ASN A 299 5.31 5.23 2.71
CA ASN A 299 5.53 6.34 3.64
C ASN A 299 4.21 6.94 4.17
N GLU A 300 3.13 6.93 3.38
CA GLU A 300 1.83 7.42 3.87
C GLU A 300 1.25 6.49 4.96
N PHE A 301 1.53 5.18 4.92
CA PHE A 301 1.16 4.29 6.03
C PHE A 301 1.99 4.53 7.29
N ASP A 302 3.30 4.82 7.15
CA ASP A 302 4.13 5.23 8.28
C ASP A 302 3.60 6.51 8.90
N ARG A 303 3.16 7.46 8.06
CA ARG A 303 2.55 8.70 8.52
C ARG A 303 1.25 8.47 9.29
N ILE A 304 0.36 7.59 8.81
CA ILE A 304 -0.86 7.21 9.55
C ILE A 304 -0.48 6.60 10.90
N ALA A 305 0.43 5.62 10.90
CA ALA A 305 0.85 4.91 12.11
C ALA A 305 1.45 5.88 13.15
N THR A 306 2.30 6.81 12.71
CA THR A 306 2.94 7.82 13.57
C THR A 306 1.94 8.83 14.12
N LEU A 307 1.10 9.44 13.26
CA LEU A 307 0.17 10.50 13.67
C LEU A 307 -0.98 9.99 14.55
N LEU A 308 -1.48 8.79 14.30
CA LEU A 308 -2.56 8.18 15.07
C LEU A 308 -2.08 7.22 16.16
N LYS A 309 -0.77 6.95 16.23
CA LYS A 309 -0.14 5.99 17.17
C LYS A 309 -0.83 4.63 17.14
N CYS A 310 -1.16 4.15 15.94
CA CYS A 310 -1.88 2.90 15.69
C CYS A 310 -1.12 2.02 14.69
N SER A 311 -1.50 0.74 14.61
CA SER A 311 -1.03 -0.16 13.56
C SER A 311 -1.85 -0.01 12.29
N VAL A 312 -1.24 -0.32 11.13
CA VAL A 312 -1.95 -0.38 9.86
C VAL A 312 -1.81 -1.78 9.28
N ILE A 313 -2.94 -2.45 9.08
CA ILE A 313 -3.03 -3.78 8.48
C ILE A 313 -3.74 -3.65 7.15
N TYR A 314 -3.19 -4.23 6.09
CA TYR A 314 -3.78 -4.09 4.76
C TYR A 314 -3.64 -5.35 3.94
N CYS A 315 -4.55 -5.55 2.98
CA CYS A 315 -4.47 -6.69 2.08
C CYS A 315 -4.17 -6.31 0.64
N HIS A 316 -3.41 -7.19 -0.03
CA HIS A 316 -3.04 -7.04 -1.43
C HIS A 316 -3.07 -8.39 -2.17
N HIS A 317 -3.08 -8.32 -3.51
CA HIS A 317 -3.04 -9.51 -4.34
C HIS A 317 -1.60 -9.99 -4.57
N HIS A 318 -1.43 -11.30 -4.80
CA HIS A 318 -0.18 -11.85 -5.29
C HIS A 318 0.13 -11.35 -6.71
N SER A 319 1.42 -11.24 -7.03
CA SER A 319 1.88 -11.05 -8.40
C SER A 319 1.44 -12.24 -9.29
N LYS A 320 1.30 -11.99 -10.59
CA LYS A 320 0.91 -13.05 -11.54
C LYS A 320 1.97 -14.19 -11.60
N GLY A 321 1.52 -15.43 -11.80
CA GLY A 321 2.35 -16.63 -11.95
C GLY A 321 2.34 -17.53 -10.73
N SER A 322 3.07 -18.68 -10.81
CA SER A 322 3.17 -19.65 -9.72
C SER A 322 3.82 -19.04 -8.48
N GLN A 323 3.21 -19.22 -7.32
CA GLN A 323 3.64 -18.65 -6.05
C GLN A 323 4.38 -19.66 -5.17
N GLY A 324 4.16 -20.96 -5.35
CA GLY A 324 4.73 -22.01 -4.51
C GLY A 324 6.26 -22.02 -4.43
N PHE A 325 6.94 -21.60 -5.51
CA PHE A 325 8.40 -21.52 -5.57
C PHE A 325 9.00 -20.16 -5.28
N LYS A 326 8.20 -19.11 -5.06
CA LYS A 326 8.68 -17.78 -4.69
C LYS A 326 8.87 -17.69 -3.18
N LYS A 327 9.88 -16.91 -2.75
CA LYS A 327 9.99 -16.53 -1.34
C LYS A 327 8.81 -15.64 -0.95
N ALA A 328 8.39 -15.68 0.31
CA ALA A 328 7.29 -14.87 0.84
C ALA A 328 7.38 -13.39 0.42
N MET A 329 8.58 -12.81 0.54
CA MET A 329 8.86 -11.41 0.16
C MET A 329 8.67 -11.08 -1.33
N ASP A 330 8.64 -12.08 -2.21
CA ASP A 330 8.56 -11.89 -3.67
C ASP A 330 7.16 -12.22 -4.22
N ARG A 331 6.21 -12.57 -3.36
CA ARG A 331 4.85 -12.99 -3.76
C ARG A 331 3.88 -11.84 -3.93
N ALA A 332 3.98 -10.80 -3.11
CA ALA A 332 3.12 -9.63 -3.23
C ALA A 332 3.27 -8.97 -4.60
N SER A 333 2.15 -8.51 -5.18
CA SER A 333 2.17 -7.78 -6.45
C SER A 333 2.91 -6.44 -6.30
N GLY A 334 3.56 -6.01 -7.37
CA GLY A 334 4.24 -4.72 -7.44
C GLY A 334 5.75 -4.78 -7.22
N SER A 335 6.36 -3.64 -6.91
CA SER A 335 7.81 -3.54 -6.73
C SER A 335 8.26 -4.25 -5.46
N GLY A 336 9.50 -4.75 -5.44
CA GLY A 336 10.09 -5.38 -4.26
C GLY A 336 10.19 -4.47 -3.02
N VAL A 337 10.01 -3.16 -3.18
CA VAL A 337 9.92 -2.18 -2.08
C VAL A 337 8.66 -2.45 -1.26
N PHE A 338 7.52 -2.63 -1.93
CA PHE A 338 6.24 -2.87 -1.27
C PHE A 338 6.22 -4.14 -0.40
N ALA A 339 6.88 -5.21 -0.85
CA ALA A 339 6.97 -6.45 -0.10
C ALA A 339 7.96 -6.39 1.09
N ARG A 340 8.91 -5.44 1.07
CA ARG A 340 9.92 -5.29 2.13
C ARG A 340 9.58 -4.26 3.19
N ASP A 341 8.62 -3.40 2.91
CA ASP A 341 8.26 -2.29 3.78
C ASP A 341 7.53 -2.72 5.07
N PRO A 342 6.54 -3.65 5.06
CA PRO A 342 5.81 -4.04 6.25
C PRO A 342 6.71 -4.69 7.32
N ASP A 343 6.36 -4.52 8.59
CA ASP A 343 7.02 -5.19 9.71
C ASP A 343 6.61 -6.66 9.84
N ALA A 344 5.41 -6.97 9.37
CA ALA A 344 4.89 -8.33 9.28
C ALA A 344 4.22 -8.56 7.93
N GLN A 345 4.50 -9.68 7.30
CA GLN A 345 3.81 -10.16 6.11
C GLN A 345 3.26 -11.55 6.36
N LEU A 346 2.00 -11.76 6.01
CA LEU A 346 1.36 -13.06 5.99
C LEU A 346 0.90 -13.37 4.57
N ASP A 347 1.33 -14.52 4.04
CA ASP A 347 0.98 -14.99 2.71
C ASP A 347 0.02 -16.16 2.79
N MET A 348 -1.09 -16.05 2.04
CA MET A 348 -2.06 -17.13 1.84
C MET A 348 -1.71 -17.89 0.56
N LEU A 349 -1.29 -19.12 0.71
CA LEU A 349 -1.01 -20.05 -0.41
C LEU A 349 -2.12 -21.07 -0.51
N GLU A 350 -2.69 -21.24 -1.68
CA GLU A 350 -3.74 -22.22 -1.91
C GLU A 350 -3.16 -23.62 -1.80
N ILE A 351 -3.88 -24.52 -1.11
CA ILE A 351 -3.59 -25.94 -1.02
C ILE A 351 -4.60 -26.67 -1.90
N GLU A 352 -4.17 -27.71 -2.62
CA GLU A 352 -5.06 -28.66 -3.30
C GLU A 352 -5.45 -29.75 -2.28
N PRO A 353 -6.61 -29.65 -1.61
CA PRO A 353 -7.02 -30.67 -0.65
C PRO A 353 -7.49 -31.92 -1.35
N ASN A 354 -7.46 -33.06 -0.63
CA ASN A 354 -8.05 -34.29 -1.14
C ASN A 354 -9.58 -34.13 -1.24
N GLU A 355 -10.17 -34.55 -2.37
CA GLU A 355 -11.61 -34.46 -2.65
C GLU A 355 -12.48 -35.14 -1.57
N GLU A 356 -11.93 -36.09 -0.84
CA GLU A 356 -12.59 -36.81 0.25
C GLU A 356 -12.97 -35.91 1.43
N TYR A 357 -12.25 -34.77 1.63
CA TYR A 357 -12.43 -33.85 2.76
C TYR A 357 -13.11 -32.54 2.37
N VAL A 358 -13.46 -32.37 1.10
CA VAL A 358 -13.94 -31.09 0.55
C VAL A 358 -15.43 -31.20 0.24
N ASP A 359 -16.23 -30.28 0.75
CA ASP A 359 -17.44 -29.90 0.04
C ASP A 359 -17.04 -29.04 -1.17
N ALA A 360 -16.94 -29.66 -2.33
CA ALA A 360 -16.31 -29.11 -3.55
C ALA A 360 -16.89 -27.78 -4.03
N ASN A 361 -18.01 -27.32 -3.48
CA ASN A 361 -18.68 -26.08 -3.85
C ASN A 361 -18.38 -24.92 -2.88
N THR A 362 -17.87 -25.20 -1.67
CA THR A 362 -17.81 -24.18 -0.60
C THR A 362 -16.46 -24.09 0.12
N ASP A 363 -15.68 -25.18 0.16
CA ASP A 363 -14.49 -25.25 0.98
C ASP A 363 -13.21 -25.02 0.16
N THR A 364 -12.32 -24.18 0.69
CA THR A 364 -10.97 -24.00 0.15
C THR A 364 -9.95 -24.15 1.29
N ALA A 365 -8.73 -24.50 0.93
CA ALA A 365 -7.67 -24.72 1.91
C ALA A 365 -6.46 -23.82 1.64
N TRP A 366 -5.85 -23.31 2.70
CA TRP A 366 -4.79 -22.32 2.64
C TRP A 366 -3.63 -22.69 3.55
N GLN A 367 -2.41 -22.44 3.11
CA GLN A 367 -1.23 -22.40 3.96
C GLN A 367 -0.85 -20.96 4.22
N ILE A 368 -0.73 -20.60 5.50
CA ILE A 368 -0.28 -19.29 5.93
C ILE A 368 1.21 -19.36 6.22
N GLU A 369 1.99 -18.56 5.49
CA GLU A 369 3.41 -18.35 5.73
C GLU A 369 3.65 -16.93 6.20
N SER A 370 4.75 -16.69 6.90
CA SER A 370 5.10 -15.35 7.41
C SER A 370 6.50 -14.91 7.03
N SER A 371 6.67 -13.59 6.99
CA SER A 371 7.96 -12.90 7.02
C SER A 371 7.85 -11.77 8.04
N LEU A 372 8.53 -11.92 9.18
CA LEU A 372 8.39 -11.05 10.35
C LEU A 372 9.72 -10.39 10.66
N ARG A 373 9.70 -9.09 11.03
CA ARG A 373 10.89 -8.36 11.49
C ARG A 373 11.13 -8.47 12.99
N GLU A 374 10.05 -8.41 13.75
CA GLU A 374 10.09 -8.29 15.21
C GLU A 374 10.05 -9.64 15.92
N PHE A 375 9.47 -10.65 15.30
CA PHE A 375 9.27 -11.98 15.83
C PHE A 375 9.90 -13.03 14.92
N PRO A 376 10.24 -14.22 15.43
CA PRO A 376 10.56 -15.37 14.58
C PRO A 376 9.39 -15.67 13.63
N ASN A 377 9.69 -16.09 12.41
CA ASN A 377 8.64 -16.53 11.49
C ASN A 377 7.83 -17.67 12.09
N ILE A 378 6.52 -17.63 11.88
CA ILE A 378 5.64 -18.71 12.34
C ILE A 378 5.93 -20.02 11.59
N ILE A 379 5.70 -21.15 12.23
CA ILE A 379 5.59 -22.43 11.54
C ILE A 379 4.41 -22.33 10.57
N PRO A 380 4.58 -22.67 9.27
CA PRO A 380 3.49 -22.59 8.32
C PRO A 380 2.23 -23.26 8.83
N LYS A 381 1.15 -22.50 8.89
CA LYS A 381 -0.16 -22.99 9.36
C LYS A 381 -1.04 -23.35 8.20
N ARG A 382 -1.74 -24.48 8.30
CA ARG A 382 -2.75 -24.89 7.34
C ARG A 382 -4.12 -24.67 7.90
N ILE A 383 -5.01 -24.05 7.12
CA ILE A 383 -6.36 -23.65 7.53
C ILE A 383 -7.35 -23.98 6.42
N TRP A 384 -8.56 -24.29 6.81
CA TRP A 384 -9.73 -24.36 5.95
C TRP A 384 -10.41 -23.01 5.86
N PHE A 385 -10.90 -22.62 4.70
CA PHE A 385 -11.96 -21.63 4.59
C PHE A 385 -13.27 -22.35 4.32
N ARG A 386 -14.10 -22.45 5.34
CA ARG A 386 -15.46 -22.97 5.32
C ARG A 386 -16.42 -21.83 5.58
N TYR A 387 -16.98 -21.31 4.50
CA TYR A 387 -17.77 -20.09 4.55
C TYR A 387 -18.63 -19.96 5.81
N PRO A 388 -18.61 -18.84 6.53
CA PRO A 388 -17.83 -17.62 6.27
C PRO A 388 -16.53 -17.53 7.12
N LEU A 389 -15.99 -18.63 7.65
CA LEU A 389 -14.87 -18.64 8.61
C LEU A 389 -13.64 -19.38 8.08
N HIS A 390 -12.47 -18.90 8.50
CA HIS A 390 -11.22 -19.64 8.44
C HIS A 390 -11.06 -20.47 9.74
N GLU A 391 -10.80 -21.75 9.58
CA GLU A 391 -10.69 -22.71 10.68
C GLU A 391 -9.33 -23.40 10.66
N GLU A 392 -8.70 -23.52 11.83
CA GLU A 392 -7.45 -24.26 11.95
C GLU A 392 -7.67 -25.74 11.66
N GLU A 393 -6.71 -26.33 10.98
CA GLU A 393 -6.73 -27.74 10.67
C GLU A 393 -6.04 -28.53 11.80
N TYR A 394 -6.79 -29.41 12.47
CA TYR A 394 -6.32 -30.22 13.60
C TYR A 394 -6.29 -31.73 13.32
N ASN A 395 -6.96 -32.18 12.27
CA ASN A 395 -7.17 -33.60 12.03
C ASN A 395 -6.09 -34.24 11.14
N GLY A 396 -5.16 -33.43 10.61
CA GLY A 396 -4.12 -33.90 9.69
C GLY A 396 -4.59 -34.01 8.23
N GLU A 397 -5.80 -33.59 7.91
CA GLU A 397 -6.41 -33.63 6.57
C GLU A 397 -5.59 -32.88 5.52
N LEU A 398 -4.97 -31.76 5.91
CA LEU A 398 -4.15 -30.92 5.04
C LEU A 398 -2.65 -31.21 5.15
N LYS A 399 -2.20 -32.09 6.06
CA LYS A 399 -0.79 -32.23 6.45
C LYS A 399 0.18 -32.52 5.30
N HIS A 400 -0.25 -33.28 4.31
CA HIS A 400 0.58 -33.72 3.18
C HIS A 400 0.06 -33.22 1.84
N GLN A 401 -0.89 -32.30 1.84
CA GLN A 401 -1.46 -31.80 0.60
C GLN A 401 -0.52 -30.80 -0.08
N PRO A 402 -0.40 -30.82 -1.41
CA PRO A 402 0.48 -29.92 -2.14
C PRO A 402 -0.08 -28.49 -2.14
N ILE A 403 0.82 -27.52 -2.22
CA ILE A 403 0.45 -26.13 -2.53
C ILE A 403 0.02 -26.09 -3.99
N ALA A 404 -1.15 -25.51 -4.25
CA ALA A 404 -1.67 -25.37 -5.61
C ALA A 404 -0.72 -24.52 -6.47
N ASP A 405 -0.27 -25.11 -7.58
CA ASP A 405 0.50 -24.36 -8.58
C ASP A 405 -0.47 -23.46 -9.37
N GLY A 406 -0.48 -22.18 -9.02
CA GLY A 406 -1.36 -21.18 -9.64
C GLY A 406 -1.05 -20.98 -11.12
N GLY A 407 -1.68 -21.79 -11.98
CA GLY A 407 -1.71 -21.56 -13.41
C GLY A 407 -1.55 -22.81 -14.27
N LYS A 408 -2.60 -23.16 -14.98
CA LYS A 408 -2.59 -24.10 -16.11
C LYS A 408 -1.67 -23.68 -17.28
N ASN A 409 -0.77 -22.73 -17.09
CA ASN A 409 0.26 -22.28 -18.03
C ASN A 409 1.68 -22.30 -17.41
N GLY A 410 1.89 -23.00 -16.31
CA GLY A 410 3.20 -23.32 -15.77
C GLY A 410 3.91 -24.39 -16.62
N ARG A 411 5.24 -24.32 -16.62
CA ARG A 411 6.19 -25.29 -17.18
C ARG A 411 5.57 -26.69 -17.23
N PRO A 412 5.60 -27.39 -18.36
CA PRO A 412 4.97 -28.70 -18.49
C PRO A 412 5.36 -29.58 -17.30
N LYS A 413 4.36 -30.31 -16.73
CA LYS A 413 4.60 -31.29 -15.65
C LYS A 413 5.86 -32.08 -16.04
N LYS A 414 6.82 -32.14 -15.12
CA LYS A 414 8.02 -32.95 -15.36
C LYS A 414 7.54 -34.36 -15.67
N ILE A 415 7.80 -34.81 -16.87
CA ILE A 415 7.40 -36.14 -17.31
C ILE A 415 8.15 -37.11 -16.38
N ASP A 416 7.41 -38.01 -15.76
CA ASP A 416 7.92 -38.97 -14.81
C ASP A 416 8.40 -40.18 -15.56
N ASP A 417 9.69 -40.48 -15.48
CA ASP A 417 10.30 -41.63 -16.14
C ASP A 417 9.66 -42.96 -15.72
N ASP A 418 9.24 -43.07 -14.44
CA ASP A 418 8.61 -44.28 -13.92
C ASP A 418 7.24 -44.54 -14.58
N LYS A 419 6.47 -43.48 -14.88
CA LYS A 419 5.22 -43.62 -15.62
C LYS A 419 5.43 -43.97 -17.09
N ILE A 420 6.49 -43.44 -17.69
CA ILE A 420 6.88 -43.85 -19.06
C ILE A 420 7.32 -45.31 -19.08
N GLU A 421 8.10 -45.73 -18.08
CA GLU A 421 8.57 -47.11 -17.93
C GLU A 421 7.39 -48.10 -17.89
N MET A 422 6.42 -47.84 -17.00
CA MET A 422 5.21 -48.69 -16.90
C MET A 422 4.45 -48.78 -18.21
N TYR A 423 4.27 -47.65 -18.90
CA TYR A 423 3.59 -47.62 -20.19
C TYR A 423 4.42 -48.30 -21.31
N PHE A 424 5.74 -48.13 -21.25
CA PHE A 424 6.66 -48.71 -22.21
C PHE A 424 6.67 -50.21 -22.12
N ASP A 425 6.68 -50.79 -20.92
CA ASP A 425 6.67 -52.23 -20.69
C ASP A 425 5.39 -52.90 -21.17
N GLU A 426 4.28 -52.18 -21.15
CA GLU A 426 2.97 -52.72 -21.53
C GLU A 426 2.63 -52.53 -23.03
N TYR A 427 3.06 -51.37 -23.60
CA TYR A 427 2.57 -50.92 -24.91
C TYR A 427 3.66 -50.66 -25.96
N ALA A 428 4.94 -50.93 -25.69
CA ALA A 428 5.99 -50.74 -26.70
C ALA A 428 5.93 -51.80 -27.79
N VAL A 429 5.93 -51.34 -29.03
CA VAL A 429 6.01 -52.20 -30.23
C VAL A 429 7.36 -51.95 -30.91
N ASP A 430 8.13 -52.97 -31.12
CA ASP A 430 9.49 -52.92 -31.70
C ASP A 430 10.42 -51.93 -30.93
N GLY A 431 10.28 -51.82 -29.60
CA GLY A 431 11.05 -50.97 -28.76
C GLY A 431 10.72 -49.46 -28.87
N LEU A 432 9.53 -49.15 -29.36
CA LEU A 432 9.02 -47.79 -29.54
C LEU A 432 7.62 -47.65 -28.97
N VAL A 433 7.33 -46.47 -28.40
CA VAL A 433 5.99 -46.06 -27.95
C VAL A 433 5.49 -44.94 -28.82
N ASN A 434 4.21 -44.97 -29.17
CA ASN A 434 3.54 -43.92 -29.93
C ASN A 434 3.42 -42.65 -29.08
N PRO A 435 4.00 -41.54 -29.54
CA PRO A 435 4.01 -40.30 -28.73
C PRO A 435 2.62 -39.71 -28.51
N LYS A 436 1.66 -39.97 -29.39
CA LYS A 436 0.28 -39.48 -29.24
C LYS A 436 -0.45 -40.25 -28.13
N GLU A 437 -0.36 -41.55 -28.11
CA GLU A 437 -0.99 -42.43 -27.12
C GLU A 437 -0.37 -42.18 -25.72
N LEU A 438 0.96 -42.10 -25.65
CA LEU A 438 1.66 -41.76 -24.41
C LEU A 438 1.28 -40.38 -23.91
N ALA A 439 1.08 -39.39 -24.79
CA ALA A 439 0.65 -38.07 -24.44
C ALA A 439 -0.75 -38.04 -23.80
N GLU A 440 -1.66 -38.85 -24.34
CA GLU A 440 -3.02 -38.98 -23.79
C GLU A 440 -2.99 -39.61 -22.39
N VAL A 441 -2.21 -40.67 -22.18
CA VAL A 441 -2.06 -41.33 -20.87
C VAL A 441 -1.40 -40.43 -19.83
N LEU A 442 -0.37 -39.68 -20.21
CA LEU A 442 0.33 -38.77 -19.33
C LEU A 442 -0.38 -37.41 -19.17
N GLN A 443 -1.49 -37.19 -19.88
CA GLN A 443 -2.24 -35.93 -19.91
C GLN A 443 -1.36 -34.70 -20.23
N ILE A 444 -0.49 -34.87 -21.26
CA ILE A 444 0.42 -33.82 -21.75
C ILE A 444 0.26 -33.64 -23.27
N SER A 445 0.92 -32.63 -23.84
CA SER A 445 0.90 -32.46 -25.28
C SER A 445 1.84 -33.49 -26.00
N GLU A 446 1.44 -33.95 -27.17
CA GLU A 446 2.30 -34.78 -28.01
C GLU A 446 3.65 -34.13 -28.32
N GLN A 447 3.67 -32.77 -28.43
CA GLN A 447 4.91 -32.03 -28.60
C GLN A 447 5.84 -32.14 -27.38
N SER A 448 5.29 -32.26 -26.16
CA SER A 448 6.07 -32.48 -24.96
C SER A 448 6.75 -33.83 -24.95
N VAL A 449 6.06 -34.86 -25.39
CA VAL A 449 6.65 -36.22 -25.58
C VAL A 449 7.74 -36.19 -26.66
N LYS A 450 7.51 -35.52 -27.79
CA LYS A 450 8.50 -35.41 -28.89
C LYS A 450 9.76 -34.61 -28.51
N LYS A 451 9.68 -33.78 -27.50
CA LYS A 451 10.82 -33.01 -26.96
C LYS A 451 11.45 -33.68 -25.75
N TYR A 452 10.86 -34.77 -25.28
CA TYR A 452 11.33 -35.44 -24.09
C TYR A 452 12.68 -36.12 -24.33
N ASN A 453 13.60 -35.88 -23.38
CA ASN A 453 14.92 -36.50 -23.39
C ASN A 453 15.38 -36.63 -21.93
N SER A 454 15.51 -37.85 -21.46
CA SER A 454 16.00 -38.17 -20.11
C SER A 454 17.20 -39.11 -20.19
N LYS A 455 17.68 -39.62 -19.06
CA LYS A 455 18.71 -40.66 -19.02
C LYS A 455 18.16 -42.05 -19.49
N GLN A 456 16.87 -42.25 -19.41
CA GLN A 456 16.21 -43.52 -19.67
C GLN A 456 15.47 -43.54 -21.02
N PHE A 457 14.91 -42.39 -21.44
CA PHE A 457 14.08 -42.30 -22.64
C PHE A 457 14.44 -41.10 -23.51
N THR A 458 14.36 -41.30 -24.84
CA THR A 458 14.54 -40.22 -25.83
C THR A 458 13.59 -40.43 -27.02
N TYR A 459 13.23 -39.34 -27.69
CA TYR A 459 12.40 -39.36 -28.88
C TYR A 459 13.25 -39.61 -30.13
N ASP A 460 12.97 -40.70 -30.82
CA ASP A 460 13.58 -41.05 -32.11
C ASP A 460 12.82 -40.35 -33.25
N LYS A 461 13.49 -39.40 -33.90
CA LYS A 461 12.90 -38.60 -35.00
C LYS A 461 12.70 -39.39 -36.29
N GLU A 462 13.54 -40.34 -36.55
CA GLU A 462 13.46 -41.16 -37.77
C GLU A 462 12.34 -42.19 -37.66
N LYS A 463 12.25 -42.87 -36.54
CA LYS A 463 11.22 -43.87 -36.25
C LYS A 463 9.92 -43.27 -35.68
N LYS A 464 9.90 -41.96 -35.42
CA LYS A 464 8.75 -41.18 -34.90
C LYS A 464 8.12 -41.77 -33.61
N GLY A 465 8.93 -42.33 -32.73
CA GLY A 465 8.51 -42.93 -31.46
C GLY A 465 9.45 -42.56 -30.29
N LEU A 466 8.94 -42.73 -29.06
CA LEU A 466 9.80 -42.68 -27.88
C LEU A 466 10.47 -44.04 -27.68
N ARG A 467 11.78 -44.04 -27.42
CA ARG A 467 12.56 -45.26 -27.15
C ARG A 467 13.37 -45.16 -25.86
N ARG A 468 13.78 -46.31 -25.33
CA ARG A 468 14.80 -46.34 -24.29
C ARG A 468 16.15 -45.87 -24.84
N VAL A 469 16.93 -45.20 -23.98
CA VAL A 469 18.33 -44.85 -24.27
C VAL A 469 19.15 -46.10 -24.01
N ASP A 470 19.76 -46.63 -25.06
CA ASP A 470 20.68 -47.76 -24.94
C ASP A 470 21.84 -47.34 -24.02
N GLY A 471 22.10 -48.12 -22.95
CA GLY A 471 23.16 -47.92 -21.97
C GLY A 471 24.56 -48.11 -22.53
#